data_561870d1011d816e1245f4c43e18eb82
#
_entry.id   561870d1011d816e1245f4c43e18eb82
#
_cell.length_a   1.000
_cell.length_b   1.000
_cell.length_c   1.000
_cell.angle_alpha   90.00
_cell.angle_beta   90.00
_cell.angle_gamma   90.00
#
_symmetry.space_group_name_H-M   'P 1'
#
loop_
_entity.id
_entity.type
_entity.pdbx_description
1 polymer ?
#
loop_
_entity_poly.entity_id
_entity_poly.type
_entity_poly.pdbx_seq_one_letter_code
_entity_poly.pdbx_strand_id
1 'polypeptide(L)'
;KGKECKEYRNGVTADVNSLYPSVMHSESGSDYPIGKPKFIHVEANEGDIWDEYNCPIKYDPFWFQPTEKPKKLWEYGKFYFFRIKTRFYLKPGKLPFVQIKGSWMYKGTEALESSDIVGKDGIPRSEYYDIDGNLHDTRVELTLTQTDFILLREHYNLVDYELLDYCEFDSTIGLFDEYIDKYAAIKKTSKGAMRQLAKLFLNNLYGKMASSMNSSFKVAFEKDDGSVGFYEVDENDKKPGYIPVGSAITSYAR
;
A
#
# COMPACT_ATOMS: atom_id res chain seq x y z
N LYS A 1 17.93 11.19 5.55
CA LYS A 1 19.17 11.82 5.01
C LYS A 1 20.20 12.04 6.11
N GLY A 2 20.45 11.05 6.95
CA GLY A 2 21.37 11.18 8.07
C GLY A 2 22.82 11.05 7.66
N LYS A 3 23.49 12.16 7.39
CA LYS A 3 24.95 12.22 7.28
C LYS A 3 25.63 12.40 8.63
N GLU A 4 24.88 12.73 9.67
CA GLU A 4 25.39 12.87 11.02
C GLU A 4 24.63 11.94 11.95
N CYS A 5 25.34 11.04 12.59
CA CYS A 5 24.81 10.24 13.68
C CYS A 5 24.53 11.20 14.85
N LYS A 6 23.27 11.59 15.03
CA LYS A 6 22.85 12.37 16.20
C LYS A 6 22.49 11.41 17.30
N GLU A 7 23.11 11.57 18.45
CA GLU A 7 22.71 10.86 19.65
C GLU A 7 21.39 11.44 20.15
N TYR A 8 20.36 10.60 20.20
CA TYR A 8 19.08 10.95 20.80
C TYR A 8 19.01 10.34 22.21
N ARG A 9 18.80 11.20 23.23
CA ARG A 9 18.62 10.76 24.61
C ARG A 9 17.14 10.87 24.98
N ASN A 10 16.67 9.98 25.86
CA ASN A 10 15.28 9.95 26.32
C ASN A 10 14.25 9.60 25.23
N GLY A 11 14.57 8.67 24.36
CA GLY A 11 13.63 8.13 23.39
C GLY A 11 12.61 7.20 24.06
N VAL A 12 11.36 7.20 23.54
CA VAL A 12 10.32 6.26 23.91
C VAL A 12 10.03 5.35 22.72
N THR A 13 10.04 4.04 22.96
CA THR A 13 9.58 3.07 21.95
C THR A 13 8.15 2.66 22.29
N ALA A 14 7.25 2.79 21.32
CA ALA A 14 5.88 2.33 21.42
C ALA A 14 5.61 1.29 20.32
N ASP A 15 4.88 0.24 20.66
CA ASP A 15 4.44 -0.80 19.73
C ASP A 15 2.94 -1.03 19.87
N VAL A 16 2.27 -1.27 18.74
CA VAL A 16 0.84 -1.54 18.72
C VAL A 16 0.61 -3.05 18.79
N ASN A 17 -0.07 -3.48 19.85
CA ASN A 17 -0.41 -4.88 20.03
C ASN A 17 -1.28 -5.42 18.92
N SER A 18 -0.75 -6.41 18.16
CA SER A 18 -1.48 -7.08 17.10
C SER A 18 -2.06 -6.12 16.05
N LEU A 19 -1.26 -5.16 15.58
CA LEU A 19 -1.69 -4.11 14.65
C LEU A 19 -2.51 -4.62 13.47
N TYR A 20 -2.02 -5.60 12.72
CA TYR A 20 -2.78 -6.15 11.58
C TYR A 20 -4.09 -6.81 11.99
N PRO A 21 -4.16 -7.71 12.98
CA PRO A 21 -5.44 -8.23 13.45
C PRO A 21 -6.41 -7.15 13.93
N SER A 22 -5.92 -6.09 14.58
CA SER A 22 -6.80 -5.01 15.08
C SER A 22 -7.44 -4.21 13.96
N VAL A 23 -6.72 -3.92 12.87
CA VAL A 23 -7.33 -3.23 11.71
C VAL A 23 -8.21 -4.15 10.88
N MET A 24 -7.97 -5.46 10.90
CA MET A 24 -8.75 -6.45 10.17
C MET A 24 -10.09 -6.78 10.85
N HIS A 25 -10.25 -6.51 12.13
CA HIS A 25 -11.48 -6.73 12.88
C HIS A 25 -12.50 -5.60 12.65
N SER A 26 -13.78 -5.94 12.62
CA SER A 26 -14.89 -4.99 12.37
C SER A 26 -14.94 -3.81 13.33
N GLU A 27 -14.46 -3.97 14.57
CA GLU A 27 -14.38 -2.88 15.56
C GLU A 27 -13.53 -1.70 15.07
N SER A 28 -12.60 -1.91 14.14
CA SER A 28 -11.81 -0.83 13.53
C SER A 28 -12.64 0.04 12.58
N GLY A 29 -13.77 -0.47 12.10
CA GLY A 29 -14.57 0.14 11.05
C GLY A 29 -13.94 0.06 9.66
N SER A 30 -12.84 -0.71 9.51
CA SER A 30 -12.18 -0.93 8.22
C SER A 30 -12.98 -1.89 7.35
N ASP A 31 -13.13 -1.53 6.10
CA ASP A 31 -13.77 -2.37 5.10
C ASP A 31 -12.74 -2.95 4.11
N TYR A 32 -13.08 -4.04 3.48
CA TYR A 32 -12.17 -4.78 2.63
C TYR A 32 -12.80 -5.09 1.28
N PRO A 33 -12.01 -5.01 0.18
CA PRO A 33 -12.52 -5.26 -1.16
C PRO A 33 -12.93 -6.73 -1.32
N ILE A 34 -14.10 -6.93 -1.92
CA ILE A 34 -14.66 -8.23 -2.26
C ILE A 34 -15.16 -8.26 -3.71
N GLY A 35 -15.34 -9.45 -4.25
CA GLY A 35 -15.87 -9.63 -5.59
C GLY A 35 -14.84 -9.36 -6.70
N LYS A 36 -15.33 -8.93 -7.85
CA LYS A 36 -14.52 -8.62 -9.04
C LYS A 36 -14.37 -7.12 -9.20
N PRO A 37 -13.17 -6.63 -9.59
CA PRO A 37 -12.96 -5.21 -9.85
C PRO A 37 -13.71 -4.76 -11.11
N LYS A 38 -14.21 -3.53 -11.07
CA LYS A 38 -14.64 -2.76 -12.23
C LYS A 38 -13.56 -1.72 -12.51
N PHE A 39 -12.92 -1.82 -13.67
CA PHE A 39 -11.91 -0.86 -14.09
C PHE A 39 -12.56 0.33 -14.79
N ILE A 40 -12.13 1.53 -14.49
CA ILE A 40 -12.64 2.79 -15.02
C ILE A 40 -11.46 3.60 -15.52
N HIS A 41 -11.47 3.87 -16.84
CA HIS A 41 -10.52 4.79 -17.46
C HIS A 41 -10.99 6.23 -17.27
N VAL A 42 -10.06 7.11 -16.97
CA VAL A 42 -10.31 8.55 -16.88
C VAL A 42 -10.11 9.17 -18.24
N GLU A 43 -11.20 9.66 -18.83
CA GLU A 43 -11.18 10.39 -20.10
C GLU A 43 -11.58 11.84 -19.85
N ALA A 44 -10.64 12.75 -20.14
CA ALA A 44 -10.90 14.18 -20.11
C ALA A 44 -11.68 14.58 -21.39
N ASN A 45 -12.79 15.29 -21.22
CA ASN A 45 -13.58 15.82 -22.34
C ASN A 45 -13.56 17.35 -22.31
N GLU A 46 -13.76 17.96 -23.47
CA GLU A 46 -13.96 19.39 -23.58
C GLU A 46 -15.20 19.81 -22.75
N GLY A 47 -15.02 20.78 -21.84
CA GLY A 47 -16.07 21.25 -20.94
C GLY A 47 -16.16 20.53 -19.58
N ASP A 48 -15.29 19.59 -19.29
CA ASP A 48 -15.21 19.00 -17.94
C ASP A 48 -14.84 20.07 -16.91
N ILE A 49 -15.47 19.99 -15.73
CA ILE A 49 -15.07 20.77 -14.56
C ILE A 49 -13.97 19.99 -13.85
N TRP A 50 -12.89 20.69 -13.51
CA TRP A 50 -11.70 20.12 -12.89
C TRP A 50 -11.63 20.49 -11.42
N ASP A 51 -11.18 19.54 -10.59
CA ASP A 51 -10.91 19.78 -9.19
C ASP A 51 -9.54 20.46 -8.97
N GLU A 52 -9.22 20.75 -7.70
CA GLU A 52 -7.93 21.35 -7.31
C GLU A 52 -6.71 20.46 -7.60
N TYR A 53 -6.93 19.18 -7.91
CA TYR A 53 -5.90 18.19 -8.24
C TYR A 53 -5.84 17.89 -9.75
N ASN A 54 -6.44 18.75 -10.57
CA ASN A 54 -6.47 18.59 -12.03
C ASN A 54 -7.07 17.25 -12.47
N CYS A 55 -8.13 16.82 -11.79
CA CYS A 55 -8.94 15.66 -12.14
C CYS A 55 -10.34 16.12 -12.57
N PRO A 56 -10.91 15.57 -13.66
CA PRO A 56 -12.30 15.86 -13.99
C PRO A 56 -13.22 15.41 -12.86
N ILE A 57 -14.00 16.32 -12.31
CA ILE A 57 -14.84 16.12 -11.12
C ILE A 57 -15.73 14.87 -11.22
N LYS A 58 -16.19 14.54 -12.39
CA LYS A 58 -17.02 13.34 -12.65
C LYS A 58 -16.32 12.02 -12.26
N TYR A 59 -15.00 12.03 -12.11
CA TYR A 59 -14.19 10.88 -11.74
C TYR A 59 -13.61 10.96 -10.33
N ASP A 60 -13.69 12.12 -9.65
CA ASP A 60 -13.25 12.23 -8.27
C ASP A 60 -14.32 11.72 -7.30
N PRO A 61 -14.20 10.52 -6.75
CA PRO A 61 -15.17 9.97 -5.81
C PRO A 61 -15.21 10.72 -4.48
N PHE A 62 -14.24 11.61 -4.21
CA PHE A 62 -14.15 12.41 -2.99
C PHE A 62 -14.72 13.82 -3.17
N TRP A 63 -14.99 14.25 -4.39
CA TRP A 63 -15.39 15.63 -4.68
C TRP A 63 -16.80 15.99 -4.20
N PHE A 64 -17.72 15.03 -4.19
CA PHE A 64 -19.13 15.26 -3.85
C PHE A 64 -19.43 15.56 -2.38
N GLN A 65 -18.42 15.94 -1.58
CA GLN A 65 -18.59 16.21 -0.15
C GLN A 65 -17.96 17.54 0.31
N PRO A 66 -18.38 18.69 -0.25
CA PRO A 66 -17.74 19.98 0.06
C PRO A 66 -18.10 20.55 1.43
N THR A 67 -19.10 20.06 2.15
CA THR A 67 -19.66 20.74 3.33
C THR A 67 -19.75 19.92 4.61
N GLU A 68 -19.54 18.62 4.54
CA GLU A 68 -19.53 17.75 5.71
C GLU A 68 -18.20 16.98 5.75
N LYS A 69 -17.79 16.53 6.95
CA LYS A 69 -16.65 15.62 7.11
C LYS A 69 -16.73 14.56 6.04
N PRO A 70 -15.64 14.27 5.28
CA PRO A 70 -15.68 13.34 4.17
C PRO A 70 -16.30 12.04 4.65
N LYS A 71 -17.48 11.73 4.13
CA LYS A 71 -18.10 10.42 4.37
C LYS A 71 -17.12 9.42 3.83
N LYS A 72 -16.73 8.50 4.67
CA LYS A 72 -15.79 7.45 4.28
C LYS A 72 -16.42 6.69 3.11
N LEU A 73 -15.70 6.50 2.01
CA LEU A 73 -16.22 5.79 0.82
C LEU A 73 -16.81 4.42 1.16
N TRP A 74 -16.29 3.76 2.20
CA TRP A 74 -16.85 2.50 2.70
C TRP A 74 -18.28 2.60 3.25
N GLU A 75 -18.80 3.78 3.57
CA GLU A 75 -20.21 3.97 3.91
C GLU A 75 -21.13 3.65 2.72
N TYR A 76 -20.58 3.67 1.51
CA TYR A 76 -21.28 3.31 0.29
C TYR A 76 -21.07 1.85 -0.16
N GLY A 77 -20.37 1.04 0.64
CA GLY A 77 -20.09 -0.35 0.31
C GLY A 77 -19.18 -0.55 -0.89
N LYS A 78 -18.27 0.40 -1.12
CA LYS A 78 -17.30 0.38 -2.21
C LYS A 78 -15.89 0.57 -1.70
N PHE A 79 -14.91 -0.05 -2.39
CA PHE A 79 -13.49 0.09 -2.14
C PHE A 79 -12.76 0.43 -3.43
N TYR A 80 -11.86 1.42 -3.38
CA TYR A 80 -11.19 1.95 -4.56
C TYR A 80 -9.69 1.80 -4.50
N PHE A 81 -9.10 1.55 -5.70
CA PHE A 81 -7.68 1.72 -5.96
C PHE A 81 -7.51 2.74 -7.08
N PHE A 82 -6.65 3.71 -6.87
CA PHE A 82 -6.35 4.78 -7.81
C PHE A 82 -4.96 4.60 -8.39
N ARG A 83 -4.81 4.71 -9.70
CA ARG A 83 -3.53 4.81 -10.37
C ARG A 83 -3.33 6.25 -10.81
N ILE A 84 -2.32 6.87 -10.25
CA ILE A 84 -2.01 8.29 -10.44
C ILE A 84 -0.59 8.45 -10.93
N LYS A 85 -0.32 9.58 -11.58
CA LYS A 85 1.02 10.03 -11.97
C LYS A 85 1.24 11.43 -11.45
N THR A 86 2.27 11.66 -10.64
CA THR A 86 2.49 12.95 -10.00
C THR A 86 3.93 13.13 -9.50
N ARG A 87 4.35 14.37 -9.33
CA ARG A 87 5.42 14.74 -8.41
C ARG A 87 4.80 15.01 -7.05
N PHE A 88 5.48 14.62 -5.99
CA PHE A 88 4.98 14.78 -4.62
C PHE A 88 6.09 15.25 -3.69
N TYR A 89 5.77 16.25 -2.88
CA TYR A 89 6.70 16.90 -1.96
C TYR A 89 6.09 16.95 -0.57
N LEU A 90 6.85 16.52 0.45
CA LEU A 90 6.35 16.42 1.81
C LEU A 90 5.97 17.80 2.35
N LYS A 91 4.77 17.92 2.90
CA LYS A 91 4.32 19.13 3.59
C LYS A 91 5.08 19.34 4.90
N PRO A 92 5.33 20.58 5.33
CA PRO A 92 5.99 20.86 6.60
C PRO A 92 5.28 20.19 7.77
N GLY A 93 6.04 19.52 8.64
CA GLY A 93 5.52 18.85 9.84
C GLY A 93 4.79 17.53 9.61
N LYS A 94 4.69 17.04 8.37
CA LYS A 94 4.13 15.73 8.05
C LYS A 94 5.22 14.66 7.94
N LEU A 95 4.85 13.41 8.17
CA LEU A 95 5.76 12.26 8.02
C LEU A 95 5.58 11.62 6.63
N PRO A 96 6.68 11.21 5.97
CA PRO A 96 6.60 10.49 4.71
C PRO A 96 6.06 9.09 4.94
N PHE A 97 5.13 8.63 4.08
CA PHE A 97 4.68 7.24 4.05
C PHE A 97 4.84 6.58 2.67
N VAL A 98 4.97 7.38 1.61
CA VAL A 98 5.30 6.88 0.28
C VAL A 98 6.78 6.55 0.24
N GLN A 99 7.10 5.34 -0.25
CA GLN A 99 8.47 4.86 -0.37
C GLN A 99 8.67 4.22 -1.73
N ILE A 100 9.56 4.79 -2.54
CA ILE A 100 9.93 4.27 -3.84
C ILE A 100 11.26 3.55 -3.71
N LYS A 101 11.26 2.25 -3.96
CA LYS A 101 12.45 1.39 -3.90
C LYS A 101 12.91 0.99 -5.29
N GLY A 102 14.22 0.78 -5.41
CA GLY A 102 14.79 0.18 -6.62
C GLY A 102 14.82 1.10 -7.83
N SER A 103 14.79 2.42 -7.63
CA SER A 103 15.05 3.35 -8.71
C SER A 103 16.47 3.10 -9.26
N TRP A 104 16.60 2.91 -10.57
CA TRP A 104 17.91 2.73 -11.22
C TRP A 104 18.85 3.92 -10.99
N MET A 105 18.31 5.14 -10.79
CA MET A 105 19.09 6.33 -10.45
C MET A 105 19.72 6.28 -9.07
N TYR A 106 19.13 5.49 -8.15
CA TYR A 106 19.54 5.39 -6.75
C TYR A 106 19.57 3.94 -6.31
N LYS A 107 20.42 3.12 -6.93
CA LYS A 107 20.62 1.72 -6.49
C LYS A 107 20.87 1.69 -4.98
N GLY A 108 19.92 1.14 -4.24
CA GLY A 108 19.99 0.99 -2.79
C GLY A 108 19.50 2.18 -1.97
N THR A 109 18.98 3.26 -2.61
CA THR A 109 18.40 4.40 -1.90
C THR A 109 16.88 4.38 -2.01
N GLU A 110 16.20 4.78 -0.94
CA GLU A 110 14.76 4.95 -0.92
C GLU A 110 14.42 6.41 -1.18
N ALA A 111 13.53 6.66 -2.15
CA ALA A 111 12.97 7.99 -2.37
C ALA A 111 11.70 8.14 -1.54
N LEU A 112 11.61 9.19 -0.74
CA LEU A 112 10.47 9.51 0.12
C LEU A 112 9.64 10.69 -0.42
N GLU A 113 10.21 11.44 -1.35
CA GLU A 113 9.58 12.54 -2.08
C GLU A 113 10.27 12.76 -3.43
N SER A 114 9.66 13.51 -4.34
CA SER A 114 10.20 13.72 -5.69
C SER A 114 11.58 14.38 -5.71
N SER A 115 11.91 15.19 -4.71
CA SER A 115 13.26 15.77 -4.59
C SER A 115 14.35 14.73 -4.32
N ASP A 116 14.00 13.55 -3.85
CA ASP A 116 14.95 12.46 -3.64
C ASP A 116 15.25 11.69 -4.94
N ILE A 117 14.39 11.81 -5.95
CA ILE A 117 14.54 11.18 -7.28
C ILE A 117 15.51 11.99 -8.16
N VAL A 118 15.70 13.24 -7.85
CA VAL A 118 16.55 14.17 -8.60
C VAL A 118 18.02 13.92 -8.32
N GLY A 119 18.83 13.91 -9.36
CA GLY A 119 20.22 13.48 -9.38
C GLY A 119 21.12 13.97 -8.24
N LYS A 120 22.31 13.39 -8.15
CA LYS A 120 23.30 13.65 -7.08
C LYS A 120 23.72 15.12 -6.95
N ASP A 121 23.43 15.94 -7.95
CA ASP A 121 23.69 17.40 -7.98
C ASP A 121 22.65 18.24 -7.23
N GLY A 122 21.54 17.59 -6.78
CA GLY A 122 20.49 18.28 -6.04
C GLY A 122 19.64 19.25 -6.86
N ILE A 123 19.78 19.27 -8.19
CA ILE A 123 19.01 20.14 -9.07
C ILE A 123 17.68 19.47 -9.43
N PRO A 124 16.52 20.07 -9.08
CA PRO A 124 15.22 19.59 -9.52
C PRO A 124 15.12 19.57 -11.04
N ARG A 125 14.73 18.44 -11.61
CA ARG A 125 14.51 18.30 -13.06
C ARG A 125 13.12 17.75 -13.30
N SER A 126 12.49 18.18 -14.36
CA SER A 126 11.20 17.63 -14.80
C SER A 126 11.37 16.33 -15.59
N GLU A 127 12.55 16.14 -16.17
CA GLU A 127 12.89 15.02 -17.04
C GLU A 127 14.32 14.57 -16.80
N TYR A 128 14.61 13.31 -17.11
CA TYR A 128 15.95 12.75 -17.05
C TYR A 128 16.15 11.67 -18.12
N TYR A 129 17.40 11.44 -18.50
CA TYR A 129 17.76 10.34 -19.39
C TYR A 129 18.25 9.14 -18.59
N ASP A 130 17.83 7.95 -18.98
CA ASP A 130 18.33 6.70 -18.42
C ASP A 130 19.72 6.34 -19.01
N ILE A 131 20.25 5.21 -18.56
CA ILE A 131 21.57 4.72 -19.03
C ILE A 131 21.57 4.38 -20.51
N ASP A 132 20.42 4.07 -21.07
CA ASP A 132 20.22 3.71 -22.49
C ASP A 132 19.90 4.94 -23.36
N GLY A 133 19.82 6.14 -22.72
CA GLY A 133 19.55 7.41 -23.41
C GLY A 133 18.06 7.70 -23.63
N ASN A 134 17.17 6.97 -23.01
CA ASN A 134 15.74 7.24 -23.11
C ASN A 134 15.34 8.38 -22.16
N LEU A 135 14.48 9.27 -22.63
CA LEU A 135 13.93 10.36 -21.84
C LEU A 135 12.80 9.87 -20.93
N HIS A 136 12.91 10.15 -19.66
CA HIS A 136 11.91 9.84 -18.65
C HIS A 136 11.41 11.10 -17.93
N ASP A 137 10.11 11.10 -17.63
CA ASP A 137 9.49 12.09 -16.75
C ASP A 137 9.80 11.76 -15.28
N THR A 138 10.05 12.77 -14.47
CA THR A 138 10.28 12.60 -13.02
C THR A 138 8.99 12.41 -12.21
N ARG A 139 7.82 12.48 -12.85
CA ARG A 139 6.57 12.06 -12.22
C ARG A 139 6.59 10.56 -12.00
N VAL A 140 6.06 10.13 -10.88
CA VAL A 140 6.00 8.73 -10.48
C VAL A 140 4.58 8.22 -10.62
N GLU A 141 4.42 7.03 -11.19
CA GLU A 141 3.17 6.31 -11.16
C GLU A 141 3.02 5.57 -9.82
N LEU A 142 1.91 5.82 -9.14
CA LEU A 142 1.55 5.19 -7.87
C LEU A 142 0.17 4.54 -8.01
N THR A 143 0.07 3.30 -7.52
CA THR A 143 -1.24 2.65 -7.32
C THR A 143 -1.52 2.64 -5.83
N LEU A 144 -2.58 3.33 -5.42
CA LEU A 144 -2.92 3.61 -4.03
C LEU A 144 -4.31 3.10 -3.70
N THR A 145 -4.49 2.60 -2.48
CA THR A 145 -5.84 2.41 -1.93
C THR A 145 -6.51 3.77 -1.67
N GLN A 146 -7.81 3.78 -1.50
CA GLN A 146 -8.54 5.00 -1.09
C GLN A 146 -7.95 5.66 0.16
N THR A 147 -7.55 4.87 1.15
CA THR A 147 -6.94 5.38 2.39
C THR A 147 -5.58 6.02 2.12
N ASP A 148 -4.72 5.35 1.36
CA ASP A 148 -3.41 5.89 1.00
C ASP A 148 -3.53 7.14 0.11
N PHE A 149 -4.54 7.21 -0.74
CA PHE A 149 -4.81 8.38 -1.56
C PHE A 149 -5.22 9.60 -0.71
N ILE A 150 -6.07 9.40 0.28
CA ILE A 150 -6.42 10.47 1.25
C ILE A 150 -5.17 10.93 2.02
N LEU A 151 -4.36 9.99 2.50
CA LEU A 151 -3.12 10.31 3.21
C LEU A 151 -2.12 11.05 2.31
N LEU A 152 -2.03 10.67 1.03
CA LEU A 152 -1.18 11.36 0.07
C LEU A 152 -1.57 12.84 -0.04
N ARG A 153 -2.85 13.13 -0.22
CA ARG A 153 -3.38 14.50 -0.30
C ARG A 153 -3.17 15.28 1.00
N GLU A 154 -3.25 14.61 2.14
CA GLU A 154 -3.03 15.23 3.45
C GLU A 154 -1.56 15.54 3.72
N HIS A 155 -0.65 14.62 3.37
CA HIS A 155 0.77 14.69 3.74
C HIS A 155 1.65 15.37 2.71
N TYR A 156 1.25 15.41 1.44
CA TYR A 156 2.09 15.88 0.34
C TYR A 156 1.44 17.01 -0.46
N ASN A 157 2.26 17.87 -1.00
CA ASN A 157 1.92 18.77 -2.09
C ASN A 157 2.11 17.99 -3.40
N LEU A 158 1.06 17.89 -4.20
CA LEU A 158 1.07 17.21 -5.48
C LEU A 158 1.29 18.24 -6.60
N VAL A 159 2.18 17.93 -7.54
CA VAL A 159 2.53 18.79 -8.68
C VAL A 159 2.41 17.96 -9.96
N ASP A 160 1.83 18.54 -10.99
CA ASP A 160 1.57 17.90 -12.27
C ASP A 160 0.83 16.56 -12.08
N TYR A 161 -0.18 16.60 -11.23
CA TYR A 161 -1.01 15.45 -10.89
C TYR A 161 -1.89 15.04 -12.07
N GLU A 162 -1.99 13.74 -12.27
CA GLU A 162 -2.85 13.12 -13.27
C GLU A 162 -3.46 11.84 -12.68
N LEU A 163 -4.78 11.71 -12.70
CA LEU A 163 -5.48 10.46 -12.43
C LEU A 163 -5.55 9.66 -13.74
N LEU A 164 -4.85 8.54 -13.80
CA LEU A 164 -4.77 7.71 -15.02
C LEU A 164 -5.98 6.80 -15.16
N ASP A 165 -6.27 6.06 -14.11
CA ASP A 165 -7.41 5.16 -14.00
C ASP A 165 -7.67 4.78 -12.55
N TYR A 166 -8.77 4.11 -12.31
CA TYR A 166 -9.05 3.51 -11.01
C TYR A 166 -9.86 2.22 -11.16
N CYS A 167 -9.88 1.42 -10.11
CA CYS A 167 -10.80 0.29 -10.04
C CYS A 167 -11.65 0.33 -8.78
N GLU A 168 -12.90 -0.08 -8.94
CA GLU A 168 -13.91 -0.18 -7.91
C GLU A 168 -14.18 -1.64 -7.58
N PHE A 169 -14.21 -1.96 -6.29
CA PHE A 169 -14.70 -3.24 -5.75
C PHE A 169 -15.95 -2.98 -4.91
N ASP A 170 -16.76 -3.99 -4.72
CA ASP A 170 -17.65 -4.03 -3.55
C ASP A 170 -16.80 -4.18 -2.29
N SER A 171 -17.33 -3.72 -1.14
CA SER A 171 -16.61 -3.84 0.12
C SER A 171 -17.48 -4.43 1.23
N THR A 172 -16.81 -5.00 2.23
CA THR A 172 -17.48 -5.54 3.42
C THR A 172 -16.65 -5.27 4.67
N ILE A 173 -17.34 -5.08 5.78
CA ILE A 173 -16.75 -5.01 7.13
C ILE A 173 -16.93 -6.37 7.80
N GLY A 174 -16.00 -6.76 8.67
CA GLY A 174 -16.09 -8.02 9.43
C GLY A 174 -15.68 -9.27 8.67
N LEU A 175 -15.00 -9.13 7.54
CA LEU A 175 -14.53 -10.25 6.71
C LEU A 175 -13.71 -11.29 7.49
N PHE A 176 -13.02 -10.87 8.55
CA PHE A 176 -12.07 -11.71 9.29
C PHE A 176 -12.46 -11.95 10.76
N ASP A 177 -13.60 -11.45 11.22
CA ASP A 177 -13.99 -11.44 12.63
C ASP A 177 -13.98 -12.84 13.25
N GLU A 178 -14.65 -13.81 12.64
CA GLU A 178 -14.72 -15.18 13.15
C GLU A 178 -13.34 -15.79 13.39
N TYR A 179 -12.42 -15.58 12.46
CA TYR A 179 -11.06 -16.08 12.57
C TYR A 179 -10.27 -15.34 13.67
N ILE A 180 -10.37 -14.03 13.72
CA ILE A 180 -9.64 -13.19 14.67
C ILE A 180 -10.14 -13.48 16.09
N ASP A 181 -11.44 -13.50 16.33
CA ASP A 181 -12.05 -13.78 17.63
C ASP A 181 -11.64 -15.13 18.17
N LYS A 182 -11.69 -16.17 17.32
CA LYS A 182 -11.29 -17.52 17.70
C LYS A 182 -9.84 -17.55 18.21
N TYR A 183 -8.88 -17.01 17.45
CA TYR A 183 -7.48 -17.09 17.83
C TYR A 183 -7.08 -16.05 18.88
N ALA A 184 -7.78 -14.92 18.98
CA ALA A 184 -7.62 -13.97 20.06
C ALA A 184 -8.07 -14.56 21.40
N ALA A 185 -9.21 -15.28 21.43
CA ALA A 185 -9.68 -16.00 22.61
C ALA A 185 -8.67 -17.06 23.07
N ILE A 186 -8.17 -17.89 22.15
CA ILE A 186 -7.14 -18.89 22.46
C ILE A 186 -5.87 -18.23 22.99
N LYS A 187 -5.39 -17.16 22.35
CA LYS A 187 -4.20 -16.39 22.80
C LYS A 187 -4.38 -15.84 24.21
N LYS A 188 -5.60 -15.40 24.58
CA LYS A 188 -5.91 -14.81 25.89
C LYS A 188 -6.01 -15.87 26.99
N THR A 189 -6.58 -17.03 26.70
CA THR A 189 -6.86 -18.08 27.70
C THR A 189 -5.76 -19.11 27.84
N SER A 190 -4.89 -19.28 26.83
CA SER A 190 -3.84 -20.31 26.80
C SER A 190 -2.48 -19.80 27.24
N LYS A 191 -1.60 -20.72 27.65
CA LYS A 191 -0.19 -20.47 27.96
C LYS A 191 0.73 -21.35 27.10
N GLY A 192 2.05 -21.09 27.14
CA GLY A 192 3.05 -21.91 26.45
C GLY A 192 2.85 -22.01 24.94
N ALA A 193 3.01 -23.22 24.40
CA ALA A 193 2.97 -23.48 22.96
C ALA A 193 1.64 -23.08 22.29
N MET A 194 0.52 -23.36 22.96
CA MET A 194 -0.81 -23.03 22.40
C MET A 194 -0.99 -21.52 22.21
N ARG A 195 -0.53 -20.70 23.17
CA ARG A 195 -0.55 -19.25 23.03
C ARG A 195 0.33 -18.78 21.87
N GLN A 196 1.51 -19.39 21.70
CA GLN A 196 2.41 -19.05 20.60
C GLN A 196 1.81 -19.43 19.24
N LEU A 197 1.17 -20.58 19.14
CA LEU A 197 0.46 -20.99 17.92
C LEU A 197 -0.65 -20.01 17.58
N ALA A 198 -1.49 -19.62 18.53
CA ALA A 198 -2.56 -18.64 18.30
C ALA A 198 -1.99 -17.29 17.82
N LYS A 199 -0.87 -16.81 18.41
CA LYS A 199 -0.18 -15.60 17.93
C LYS A 199 0.32 -15.76 16.50
N LEU A 200 0.86 -16.92 16.16
CA LEU A 200 1.36 -17.22 14.81
C LEU A 200 0.22 -17.21 13.79
N PHE A 201 -0.93 -17.82 14.11
CA PHE A 201 -2.10 -17.82 13.23
C PHE A 201 -2.63 -16.40 12.96
N LEU A 202 -2.74 -15.57 14.00
CA LEU A 202 -3.17 -14.17 13.84
C LEU A 202 -2.22 -13.38 12.92
N ASN A 203 -0.90 -13.55 13.07
CA ASN A 203 0.07 -12.85 12.23
C ASN A 203 0.09 -13.40 10.79
N ASN A 204 -0.05 -14.72 10.62
CA ASN A 204 -0.01 -15.36 9.31
C ASN A 204 -1.24 -15.03 8.45
N LEU A 205 -2.37 -14.64 9.04
CA LEU A 205 -3.55 -14.23 8.29
C LEU A 205 -3.21 -13.06 7.33
N TYR A 206 -2.57 -12.00 7.84
CA TYR A 206 -2.09 -10.90 7.01
C TYR A 206 -1.11 -11.38 5.94
N GLY A 207 -0.11 -12.17 6.31
CA GLY A 207 0.88 -12.70 5.38
C GLY A 207 0.24 -13.51 4.23
N LYS A 208 -0.84 -14.24 4.51
CA LYS A 208 -1.60 -14.97 3.49
C LYS A 208 -2.30 -14.02 2.53
N MET A 209 -2.91 -12.94 3.01
CA MET A 209 -3.60 -11.95 2.18
C MET A 209 -2.63 -11.10 1.36
N ALA A 210 -1.40 -10.87 1.87
CA ALA A 210 -0.35 -10.12 1.20
C ALA A 210 0.55 -10.98 0.28
N SER A 211 0.25 -12.28 0.11
CA SER A 211 1.05 -13.16 -0.73
C SER A 211 1.00 -12.75 -2.19
N SER A 212 2.18 -12.51 -2.77
CA SER A 212 2.31 -12.19 -4.20
C SER A 212 2.25 -13.44 -5.06
N MET A 213 1.68 -13.32 -6.26
CA MET A 213 1.78 -14.35 -7.29
C MET A 213 3.23 -14.60 -7.75
N ASN A 214 4.08 -13.58 -7.61
CA ASN A 214 5.51 -13.66 -7.99
C ASN A 214 6.40 -14.26 -6.89
N SER A 215 5.83 -14.70 -5.76
CA SER A 215 6.61 -15.42 -4.77
C SER A 215 6.99 -16.80 -5.31
N SER A 216 8.28 -17.10 -5.39
CA SER A 216 8.76 -18.44 -5.74
C SER A 216 8.48 -19.39 -4.58
N PHE A 217 7.75 -20.48 -4.86
CA PHE A 217 7.63 -21.58 -3.93
C PHE A 217 8.76 -22.55 -4.19
N LYS A 218 9.54 -22.84 -3.14
CA LYS A 218 10.57 -23.87 -3.18
C LYS A 218 10.04 -25.13 -2.53
N VAL A 219 10.01 -26.21 -3.29
CA VAL A 219 9.66 -27.53 -2.77
C VAL A 219 10.94 -28.26 -2.42
N ALA A 220 11.03 -28.71 -1.16
CA ALA A 220 12.15 -29.51 -0.71
C ALA A 220 12.01 -30.96 -1.21
N PHE A 221 13.11 -31.56 -1.63
CA PHE A 221 13.21 -32.99 -1.96
C PHE A 221 14.53 -33.56 -1.44
N GLU A 222 14.53 -34.84 -1.14
CA GLU A 222 15.74 -35.57 -0.75
C GLU A 222 16.49 -36.00 -1.99
N LYS A 223 17.79 -35.74 -2.03
CA LYS A 223 18.68 -36.19 -3.10
C LYS A 223 19.21 -37.57 -2.75
N ASP A 224 19.76 -38.25 -3.76
CA ASP A 224 20.34 -39.63 -3.64
C ASP A 224 21.47 -39.71 -2.58
N ASP A 225 22.13 -38.61 -2.30
CA ASP A 225 23.18 -38.52 -1.28
C ASP A 225 22.68 -38.22 0.12
N GLY A 226 21.33 -38.18 0.34
CA GLY A 226 20.68 -37.85 1.58
C GLY A 226 20.65 -36.36 1.92
N SER A 227 21.15 -35.49 1.04
CA SER A 227 21.03 -34.03 1.23
C SER A 227 19.68 -33.50 0.74
N VAL A 228 19.27 -32.33 1.26
CA VAL A 228 18.02 -31.68 0.85
C VAL A 228 18.27 -30.76 -0.34
N GLY A 229 17.56 -30.99 -1.43
CA GLY A 229 17.49 -30.11 -2.59
C GLY A 229 16.20 -29.30 -2.59
N PHE A 230 16.14 -28.26 -3.43
CA PHE A 230 14.97 -27.43 -3.66
C PHE A 230 14.78 -27.22 -5.16
N TYR A 231 13.53 -27.29 -5.61
CA TYR A 231 13.16 -26.79 -6.94
C TYR A 231 12.08 -25.74 -6.85
N GLU A 232 12.05 -24.82 -7.79
CA GLU A 232 11.02 -23.80 -7.87
C GLU A 232 9.80 -24.34 -8.60
N VAL A 233 8.62 -24.06 -8.06
CA VAL A 233 7.35 -24.43 -8.69
C VAL A 233 7.10 -23.49 -9.87
N ASP A 234 6.70 -24.05 -11.01
CA ASP A 234 6.44 -23.30 -12.24
C ASP A 234 5.36 -22.22 -12.01
N GLU A 235 5.44 -21.11 -12.76
CA GLU A 235 4.51 -19.99 -12.67
C GLU A 235 3.06 -20.41 -12.94
N ASN A 236 2.84 -21.41 -13.76
CA ASN A 236 1.51 -21.95 -14.10
C ASN A 236 0.79 -22.64 -12.92
N ASP A 237 1.53 -23.07 -11.92
CA ASP A 237 0.97 -23.73 -10.72
C ASP A 237 0.67 -22.75 -9.57
N LYS A 238 0.99 -21.48 -9.74
CA LYS A 238 0.76 -20.46 -8.71
C LYS A 238 -0.71 -20.06 -8.64
N LYS A 239 -1.28 -20.11 -7.44
CA LYS A 239 -2.63 -19.62 -7.20
C LYS A 239 -2.64 -18.08 -7.17
N PRO A 240 -3.71 -17.45 -7.69
CA PRO A 240 -3.89 -16.00 -7.56
C PRO A 240 -3.78 -15.55 -6.10
N GLY A 241 -3.03 -14.47 -5.85
CA GLY A 241 -2.92 -13.86 -4.53
C GLY A 241 -4.11 -12.98 -4.20
N TYR A 242 -4.19 -12.57 -2.94
CA TYR A 242 -5.21 -11.65 -2.43
C TYR A 242 -4.64 -10.24 -2.24
N ILE A 243 -3.79 -9.79 -3.16
CA ILE A 243 -3.05 -8.53 -3.08
C ILE A 243 -3.96 -7.31 -2.77
N PRO A 244 -5.16 -7.15 -3.36
CA PRO A 244 -6.04 -6.03 -3.02
C PRO A 244 -6.40 -5.98 -1.53
N VAL A 245 -6.71 -7.12 -0.93
CA VAL A 245 -7.01 -7.23 0.50
C VAL A 245 -5.77 -6.95 1.35
N GLY A 246 -4.61 -7.53 0.98
CA GLY A 246 -3.34 -7.27 1.66
C GLY A 246 -2.93 -5.80 1.61
N SER A 247 -3.14 -5.12 0.49
CA SER A 247 -2.89 -3.68 0.34
C SER A 247 -3.81 -2.86 1.23
N ALA A 248 -5.11 -3.21 1.29
CA ALA A 248 -6.08 -2.55 2.18
C ALA A 248 -5.67 -2.67 3.65
N ILE A 249 -5.30 -3.89 4.10
CA ILE A 249 -4.83 -4.13 5.48
C ILE A 249 -3.61 -3.25 5.80
N THR A 250 -2.64 -3.19 4.89
CA THR A 250 -1.42 -2.38 5.07
C THR A 250 -1.75 -0.90 5.17
N SER A 251 -2.67 -0.40 4.34
CA SER A 251 -3.08 1.00 4.32
C SER A 251 -3.78 1.40 5.63
N TYR A 252 -4.69 0.56 6.13
CA TYR A 252 -5.35 0.82 7.41
C TYR A 252 -4.41 0.73 8.63
N ALA A 253 -3.30 0.00 8.50
CA ALA A 253 -2.29 -0.14 9.55
C ALA A 253 -1.26 1.00 9.60
N ARG A 254 -1.32 1.94 8.67
CA ARG A 254 -0.47 3.16 8.65
C ARG A 254 -1.05 4.25 9.50
#